data_2c31f81e3065d20a85571dc82ba72f07
#
_entry.id   2c31f81e3065d20a85571dc82ba72f07
#
_cell.length_a   1.000
_cell.length_b   1.000
_cell.length_c   1.000
_cell.angle_alpha   90.00
_cell.angle_beta   90.00
_cell.angle_gamma   90.00
#
_symmetry.space_group_name_H-M   'P 1'
#
loop_
_entity.id
_entity.type
_entity.pdbx_description
1 polymer ?
#
loop_
_entity_poly.entity_id
_entity_poly.type
_entity_poly.pdbx_seq_one_letter_code
_entity_poly.pdbx_strand_id
1 'polypeptide(L)'
;MSFQTLLYEVEDNILTITLNRPDKLNAFNLDMQNDLIKAFDEADKDDNVKAIIVTGAGRGYCAGADLSAGARTFDFENREDRKDKQGAISNEGSIDWSNPSIRDGGGLVTLRIFDCLKPVISACNGPAVGVGITMQLAMDIRLASENARYGFVFARRGLVPEACSS
;
A
#
# COMPACT_ATOMS: atom_id res chain seq x y z
N MET A 1 8.43 -17.67 6.08
CA MET A 1 7.19 -17.13 5.48
C MET A 1 7.53 -16.62 4.09
N SER A 2 6.72 -16.83 3.07
CA SER A 2 7.03 -16.37 1.73
C SER A 2 5.96 -15.37 1.26
N PHE A 3 6.40 -14.25 0.73
CA PHE A 3 5.59 -13.24 0.06
C PHE A 3 5.94 -13.24 -1.43
N GLN A 4 5.01 -12.85 -2.29
CA GLN A 4 5.25 -12.80 -3.76
C GLN A 4 5.91 -11.49 -4.17
N THR A 5 5.58 -10.42 -3.47
CA THR A 5 5.91 -9.04 -3.88
C THR A 5 6.74 -8.30 -2.84
N LEU A 6 7.09 -8.95 -1.75
CA LEU A 6 7.88 -8.37 -0.65
C LEU A 6 9.04 -9.28 -0.25
N LEU A 7 10.12 -8.66 0.24
CA LEU A 7 11.08 -9.31 1.12
C LEU A 7 10.72 -8.93 2.56
N TYR A 8 10.85 -9.88 3.48
CA TYR A 8 10.51 -9.72 4.90
C TYR A 8 11.68 -10.25 5.74
N GLU A 9 12.47 -9.37 6.29
CA GLU A 9 13.73 -9.70 6.96
C GLU A 9 13.77 -9.07 8.34
N VAL A 10 13.98 -9.89 9.38
CA VAL A 10 14.12 -9.42 10.76
C VAL A 10 15.55 -9.59 11.20
N GLU A 11 16.20 -8.48 11.55
CA GLU A 11 17.56 -8.44 12.09
C GLU A 11 17.59 -7.44 13.26
N ASP A 12 18.23 -7.78 14.35
CA ASP A 12 18.37 -6.93 15.55
C ASP A 12 17.02 -6.35 16.04
N ASN A 13 15.95 -7.13 15.98
CA ASN A 13 14.60 -6.74 16.34
C ASN A 13 13.97 -5.67 15.42
N ILE A 14 14.54 -5.40 14.27
CA ILE A 14 14.00 -4.51 13.25
C ILE A 14 13.54 -5.35 12.08
N LEU A 15 12.27 -5.20 11.70
CA LEU A 15 11.73 -5.77 10.47
C LEU A 15 12.00 -4.81 9.32
N THR A 16 12.62 -5.29 8.25
CA THR A 16 12.69 -4.59 6.98
C THR A 16 11.72 -5.25 5.98
N ILE A 17 10.69 -4.50 5.59
CA ILE A 17 9.79 -4.86 4.48
C ILE A 17 10.30 -4.16 3.22
N THR A 18 10.76 -4.92 2.24
CA THR A 18 11.20 -4.37 0.96
C THR A 18 10.17 -4.68 -0.11
N LEU A 19 9.58 -3.63 -0.71
CA LEU A 19 8.71 -3.78 -1.89
C LEU A 19 9.55 -4.35 -3.02
N ASN A 20 9.22 -5.55 -3.52
CA ASN A 20 10.10 -6.34 -4.38
C ASN A 20 9.48 -6.70 -5.74
N ARG A 21 9.21 -5.66 -6.51
CA ARG A 21 8.85 -5.74 -7.95
C ARG A 21 9.71 -4.73 -8.73
N PRO A 22 11.06 -4.80 -8.66
CA PRO A 22 11.95 -3.76 -9.20
C PRO A 22 11.78 -3.54 -10.69
N ASP A 23 11.47 -4.58 -11.47
CA ASP A 23 11.21 -4.49 -12.92
C ASP A 23 9.97 -3.65 -13.26
N LYS A 24 9.07 -3.48 -12.31
CA LYS A 24 7.87 -2.65 -12.40
C LYS A 24 7.97 -1.39 -11.52
N LEU A 25 9.18 -1.01 -11.08
CA LEU A 25 9.39 0.08 -10.13
C LEU A 25 8.53 -0.06 -8.87
N ASN A 26 8.34 -1.28 -8.41
CA ASN A 26 7.50 -1.64 -7.25
C ASN A 26 6.06 -1.13 -7.38
N ALA A 27 5.50 -1.15 -8.60
CA ALA A 27 4.12 -0.74 -8.84
C ALA A 27 3.15 -1.62 -8.03
N PHE A 28 2.18 -0.95 -7.40
CA PHE A 28 1.22 -1.51 -6.47
C PHE A 28 0.12 -2.27 -7.21
N ASN A 29 -0.05 -3.54 -6.90
CA ASN A 29 -1.10 -4.41 -7.41
C ASN A 29 -1.81 -5.14 -6.25
N LEU A 30 -2.79 -5.98 -6.56
CA LEU A 30 -3.55 -6.72 -5.55
C LEU A 30 -2.66 -7.67 -4.71
N ASP A 31 -1.68 -8.32 -5.33
CA ASP A 31 -0.77 -9.20 -4.60
C ASP A 31 0.04 -8.41 -3.56
N MET A 32 0.56 -7.23 -3.95
CA MET A 32 1.30 -6.36 -3.03
C MET A 32 0.40 -5.81 -1.90
N GLN A 33 -0.86 -5.48 -2.20
CA GLN A 33 -1.84 -5.13 -1.18
C GLN A 33 -1.99 -6.23 -0.14
N ASN A 34 -2.24 -7.45 -0.59
CA ASN A 34 -2.47 -8.61 0.29
C ASN A 34 -1.20 -8.96 1.07
N ASP A 35 -0.06 -8.94 0.40
CA ASP A 35 1.24 -9.20 1.03
C ASP A 35 1.56 -8.16 2.13
N LEU A 36 1.32 -6.86 1.86
CA LEU A 36 1.56 -5.79 2.84
C LEU A 36 0.66 -5.95 4.07
N ILE A 37 -0.65 -6.13 3.87
CA ILE A 37 -1.58 -6.33 4.99
C ILE A 37 -1.13 -7.51 5.85
N LYS A 38 -0.82 -8.64 5.20
CA LYS A 38 -0.34 -9.83 5.90
C LYS A 38 1.00 -9.59 6.60
N ALA A 39 1.93 -8.86 5.99
CA ALA A 39 3.23 -8.57 6.58
C ALA A 39 3.10 -7.76 7.88
N PHE A 40 2.22 -6.76 7.91
CA PHE A 40 1.93 -5.97 9.10
C PHE A 40 1.18 -6.80 10.16
N ASP A 41 0.27 -7.70 9.76
CA ASP A 41 -0.42 -8.60 10.69
C ASP A 41 0.56 -9.55 11.40
N GLU A 42 1.51 -10.07 10.67
CA GLU A 42 2.54 -10.95 11.24
C GLU A 42 3.55 -10.17 12.10
N ALA A 43 3.90 -8.96 11.66
CA ALA A 43 4.81 -8.10 12.44
C ALA A 43 4.20 -7.74 13.81
N ASP A 44 2.91 -7.46 13.88
CA ASP A 44 2.24 -7.13 15.15
C ASP A 44 2.21 -8.31 16.13
N LYS A 45 2.16 -9.54 15.62
CA LYS A 45 2.14 -10.79 16.42
C LYS A 45 3.54 -11.22 16.90
N ASP A 46 4.60 -10.75 16.23
CA ASP A 46 5.98 -11.18 16.53
C ASP A 46 6.62 -10.25 17.55
N ASP A 47 6.77 -10.74 18.78
CA ASP A 47 7.41 -10.01 19.87
C ASP A 47 8.88 -9.68 19.62
N ASN A 48 9.55 -10.36 18.69
CA ASN A 48 10.92 -10.05 18.30
C ASN A 48 11.02 -8.83 17.38
N VAL A 49 9.92 -8.39 16.77
CA VAL A 49 9.88 -7.16 15.97
C VAL A 49 9.55 -5.98 16.88
N LYS A 50 10.43 -4.98 16.94
CA LYS A 50 10.24 -3.76 17.75
C LYS A 50 10.00 -2.51 16.92
N ALA A 51 10.46 -2.51 15.67
CA ALA A 51 10.22 -1.42 14.71
C ALA A 51 10.21 -2.01 13.30
N ILE A 52 9.57 -1.29 12.37
CA ILE A 52 9.39 -1.71 10.99
C ILE A 52 9.95 -0.64 10.07
N ILE A 53 10.79 -1.04 9.13
CA ILE A 53 11.28 -0.20 8.03
C ILE A 53 10.62 -0.68 6.75
N VAL A 54 10.05 0.26 5.97
CA VAL A 54 9.52 -0.02 4.63
C VAL A 54 10.36 0.68 3.59
N THR A 55 10.86 -0.05 2.60
CA THR A 55 11.69 0.47 1.51
C THR A 55 11.36 -0.21 0.18
N GLY A 56 11.98 0.19 -0.91
CA GLY A 56 11.78 -0.40 -2.24
C GLY A 56 13.04 -1.06 -2.80
N ALA A 57 12.91 -2.22 -3.41
CA ALA A 57 13.99 -2.83 -4.17
C ALA A 57 14.33 -2.02 -5.42
N GLY A 58 15.61 -1.96 -5.76
CA GLY A 58 16.10 -1.26 -6.95
C GLY A 58 16.04 0.25 -6.84
N ARG A 59 15.74 0.94 -7.94
CA ARG A 59 15.87 2.41 -8.06
C ARG A 59 14.65 3.21 -7.61
N GLY A 60 13.52 2.56 -7.30
CA GLY A 60 12.27 3.23 -6.94
C GLY A 60 11.72 2.73 -5.62
N TYR A 61 11.04 3.59 -4.89
CA TYR A 61 10.25 3.17 -3.75
C TYR A 61 8.98 2.46 -4.23
N CYS A 62 8.07 3.18 -4.89
CA CYS A 62 6.86 2.63 -5.49
C CYS A 62 6.28 3.60 -6.52
N ALA A 63 6.11 3.15 -7.75
CA ALA A 63 5.65 3.99 -8.88
C ALA A 63 4.12 4.26 -8.88
N GLY A 64 3.40 3.84 -7.84
CA GLY A 64 1.94 3.96 -7.77
C GLY A 64 1.23 2.71 -8.28
N ALA A 65 -0.06 2.82 -8.61
CA ALA A 65 -0.86 1.71 -9.10
C ALA A 65 -0.26 1.07 -10.35
N ASP A 66 -0.29 -0.26 -10.41
CA ASP A 66 0.14 -1.02 -11.59
C ASP A 66 -0.85 -0.81 -12.75
N LEU A 67 -0.43 -0.06 -13.77
CA LEU A 67 -1.24 0.29 -14.92
C LEU A 67 -1.22 -0.76 -16.05
N SER A 68 -0.66 -1.95 -15.82
CA SER A 68 -0.57 -2.99 -16.86
C SER A 68 -1.92 -3.47 -17.37
N ALA A 69 -3.01 -3.30 -16.58
CA ALA A 69 -4.38 -3.58 -17.02
C ALA A 69 -4.98 -2.49 -17.95
N GLY A 70 -4.23 -1.40 -18.22
CA GLY A 70 -4.69 -0.29 -19.06
C GLY A 70 -5.93 0.39 -18.50
N ALA A 71 -6.95 0.63 -19.31
CA ALA A 71 -8.20 1.26 -18.91
C ALA A 71 -8.95 0.51 -17.80
N ARG A 72 -8.71 -0.78 -17.63
CA ARG A 72 -9.33 -1.60 -16.58
C ARG A 72 -8.70 -1.42 -15.19
N THR A 73 -7.58 -0.72 -15.08
CA THR A 73 -6.90 -0.54 -13.79
C THR A 73 -7.80 0.12 -12.73
N PHE A 74 -8.64 1.07 -13.14
CA PHE A 74 -9.55 1.81 -12.27
C PHE A 74 -11.03 1.49 -12.52
N ASP A 75 -11.31 0.41 -13.25
CA ASP A 75 -12.67 -0.08 -13.48
C ASP A 75 -13.13 -0.90 -12.27
N PHE A 76 -13.48 -0.20 -11.19
CA PHE A 76 -13.87 -0.80 -9.92
C PHE A 76 -15.23 -1.51 -9.97
N GLU A 77 -16.06 -1.20 -10.97
CA GLU A 77 -17.39 -1.81 -11.10
C GLU A 77 -17.32 -3.23 -11.67
N ASN A 78 -16.39 -3.47 -12.59
CA ASN A 78 -16.27 -4.74 -13.33
C ASN A 78 -15.12 -5.64 -12.81
N ARG A 79 -14.46 -5.28 -11.71
CA ARG A 79 -13.39 -6.09 -11.12
C ARG A 79 -13.95 -7.33 -10.43
N GLU A 80 -13.45 -8.51 -10.84
CA GLU A 80 -13.88 -9.80 -10.27
C GLU A 80 -13.52 -9.96 -8.80
N ASP A 81 -12.40 -9.38 -8.37
CA ASP A 81 -11.92 -9.39 -6.98
C ASP A 81 -12.77 -8.52 -6.03
N ARG A 82 -13.76 -7.81 -6.56
CA ARG A 82 -14.68 -6.96 -5.79
C ARG A 82 -16.15 -7.34 -5.95
N LYS A 83 -16.44 -8.54 -6.43
CA LYS A 83 -17.83 -9.05 -6.54
C LYS A 83 -18.55 -9.18 -5.19
N ASP A 84 -17.81 -9.17 -4.08
CA ASP A 84 -18.35 -9.27 -2.72
C ASP A 84 -18.86 -7.93 -2.13
N LYS A 85 -19.21 -6.96 -2.99
CA LYS A 85 -19.90 -5.73 -2.55
C LYS A 85 -21.30 -5.99 -1.96
N GLN A 86 -21.71 -7.27 -1.88
CA GLN A 86 -22.97 -7.65 -1.27
C GLN A 86 -22.97 -7.24 0.21
N GLY A 87 -23.85 -6.31 0.53
CA GLY A 87 -24.00 -5.74 1.86
C GLY A 87 -23.39 -4.35 2.07
N ALA A 88 -22.51 -3.86 1.18
CA ALA A 88 -22.00 -2.50 1.27
C ALA A 88 -22.96 -1.44 0.73
N ILE A 89 -23.89 -1.84 -0.14
CA ILE A 89 -24.94 -0.97 -0.71
C ILE A 89 -26.28 -1.62 -0.41
N SER A 90 -27.14 -0.91 0.33
CA SER A 90 -28.50 -1.38 0.60
C SER A 90 -29.37 -1.36 -0.67
N ASN A 91 -30.51 -2.09 -0.64
CA ASN A 91 -31.48 -2.05 -1.72
C ASN A 91 -32.07 -0.65 -1.97
N GLU A 92 -31.98 0.25 -1.01
CA GLU A 92 -32.40 1.65 -1.07
C GLU A 92 -31.28 2.59 -1.54
N GLY A 93 -30.09 2.05 -1.89
CA GLY A 93 -28.96 2.82 -2.40
C GLY A 93 -28.12 3.50 -1.31
N SER A 94 -28.36 3.23 -0.01
CA SER A 94 -27.50 3.73 1.05
C SER A 94 -26.19 2.94 1.10
N ILE A 95 -25.06 3.64 1.33
CA ILE A 95 -23.74 3.06 1.34
C ILE A 95 -23.27 2.91 2.78
N ASP A 96 -22.89 1.70 3.17
CA ASP A 96 -22.16 1.45 4.43
C ASP A 96 -20.68 1.79 4.23
N TRP A 97 -20.30 3.01 4.58
CA TRP A 97 -18.94 3.53 4.49
C TRP A 97 -17.93 2.82 5.41
N SER A 98 -18.40 2.04 6.39
CA SER A 98 -17.54 1.21 7.24
C SER A 98 -17.12 -0.09 6.57
N ASN A 99 -17.83 -0.52 5.54
CA ASN A 99 -17.56 -1.79 4.86
C ASN A 99 -16.24 -1.73 4.07
N PRO A 100 -15.28 -2.63 4.35
CA PRO A 100 -13.98 -2.65 3.66
C PRO A 100 -14.07 -2.81 2.15
N SER A 101 -15.15 -3.41 1.62
CA SER A 101 -15.32 -3.66 0.18
C SER A 101 -15.47 -2.40 -0.68
N ILE A 102 -15.83 -1.26 -0.07
CA ILE A 102 -15.93 0.03 -0.77
C ILE A 102 -14.63 0.83 -0.75
N ARG A 103 -13.65 0.44 0.07
CA ARG A 103 -12.37 1.12 0.15
C ARG A 103 -11.47 0.73 -1.01
N ASP A 104 -10.66 1.67 -1.48
CA ASP A 104 -9.59 1.34 -2.42
C ASP A 104 -8.49 0.50 -1.74
N GLY A 105 -7.74 -0.26 -2.55
CA GLY A 105 -6.72 -1.15 -2.01
C GLY A 105 -5.57 -0.42 -1.31
N GLY A 106 -5.24 0.78 -1.77
CA GLY A 106 -4.27 1.65 -1.11
C GLY A 106 -4.78 2.11 0.25
N GLY A 107 -6.07 2.45 0.36
CA GLY A 107 -6.73 2.82 1.60
C GLY A 107 -6.71 1.69 2.64
N LEU A 108 -6.94 0.45 2.22
CA LEU A 108 -6.84 -0.71 3.12
C LEU A 108 -5.43 -0.87 3.70
N VAL A 109 -4.40 -0.73 2.85
CA VAL A 109 -2.99 -0.80 3.30
C VAL A 109 -2.65 0.38 4.22
N THR A 110 -3.06 1.60 3.85
CA THR A 110 -2.79 2.81 4.65
C THR A 110 -3.41 2.70 6.04
N LEU A 111 -4.66 2.26 6.14
CA LEU A 111 -5.33 2.04 7.43
C LEU A 111 -4.65 0.93 8.23
N ARG A 112 -4.23 -0.16 7.58
CA ARG A 112 -3.49 -1.22 8.27
C ARG A 112 -2.15 -0.73 8.83
N ILE A 113 -1.45 0.15 8.10
CA ILE A 113 -0.22 0.80 8.60
C ILE A 113 -0.56 1.69 9.79
N PHE A 114 -1.62 2.48 9.72
CA PHE A 114 -2.07 3.35 10.79
C PHE A 114 -2.41 2.58 12.07
N ASP A 115 -3.03 1.41 11.93
CA ASP A 115 -3.41 0.53 13.05
C ASP A 115 -2.24 -0.35 13.56
N CYS A 116 -1.04 -0.21 12.98
CA CYS A 116 0.12 -0.99 13.40
C CYS A 116 0.52 -0.67 14.83
N LEU A 117 0.80 -1.72 15.62
CA LEU A 117 1.16 -1.59 17.04
C LEU A 117 2.64 -1.24 17.26
N LYS A 118 3.41 -1.10 16.18
CA LYS A 118 4.86 -0.86 16.22
C LYS A 118 5.22 0.36 15.40
N PRO A 119 6.28 1.09 15.76
CA PRO A 119 6.78 2.21 14.97
C PRO A 119 7.09 1.79 13.53
N VAL A 120 6.56 2.53 12.55
CA VAL A 120 6.77 2.28 11.14
C VAL A 120 7.55 3.44 10.51
N ILE A 121 8.65 3.10 9.86
CA ILE A 121 9.57 4.05 9.25
C ILE A 121 9.55 3.85 7.73
N SER A 122 9.21 4.89 6.97
CA SER A 122 9.45 4.90 5.53
C SER A 122 10.91 5.25 5.24
N ALA A 123 11.63 4.38 4.55
CA ALA A 123 12.95 4.65 3.99
C ALA A 123 12.82 4.79 2.46
N CYS A 124 12.44 5.98 2.00
CA CYS A 124 12.15 6.26 0.61
C CYS A 124 13.44 6.38 -0.20
N ASN A 125 13.82 5.31 -0.90
CA ASN A 125 15.09 5.19 -1.63
C ASN A 125 15.06 5.82 -3.04
N GLY A 126 13.87 6.15 -3.58
CA GLY A 126 13.72 6.66 -4.93
C GLY A 126 12.32 7.21 -5.21
N PRO A 127 11.89 7.26 -6.48
CA PRO A 127 10.56 7.77 -6.83
C PRO A 127 9.41 7.06 -6.10
N ALA A 128 8.50 7.87 -5.54
CA ALA A 128 7.26 7.45 -4.87
C ALA A 128 6.09 8.23 -5.45
N VAL A 129 5.11 7.56 -6.05
CA VAL A 129 4.02 8.17 -6.82
C VAL A 129 2.67 7.57 -6.41
N GLY A 130 1.62 8.40 -6.33
CA GLY A 130 0.27 7.95 -5.98
C GLY A 130 0.27 7.18 -4.66
N VAL A 131 -0.27 5.93 -4.66
CA VAL A 131 -0.27 5.08 -3.47
C VAL A 131 1.13 4.86 -2.88
N GLY A 132 2.18 4.95 -3.68
CA GLY A 132 3.57 4.85 -3.21
C GLY A 132 3.99 5.98 -2.28
N ILE A 133 3.35 7.14 -2.38
CA ILE A 133 3.58 8.23 -1.43
C ILE A 133 2.46 8.26 -0.36
N THR A 134 1.20 8.01 -0.73
CA THR A 134 0.09 8.15 0.23
C THR A 134 0.18 7.14 1.36
N MET A 135 0.61 5.90 1.13
CA MET A 135 0.83 4.93 2.20
C MET A 135 1.89 5.38 3.23
N GLN A 136 2.85 6.23 2.83
CA GLN A 136 3.87 6.75 3.76
C GLN A 136 3.29 7.77 4.75
N LEU A 137 2.13 8.37 4.46
CA LEU A 137 1.51 9.38 5.33
C LEU A 137 1.08 8.78 6.66
N ALA A 138 0.71 7.50 6.68
CA ALA A 138 0.34 6.76 7.89
C ALA A 138 1.55 6.23 8.69
N MET A 139 2.77 6.33 8.15
CA MET A 139 3.98 5.90 8.86
C MET A 139 4.46 7.00 9.82
N ASP A 140 5.11 6.60 10.91
CA ASP A 140 5.53 7.52 11.98
C ASP A 140 6.71 8.43 11.56
N ILE A 141 7.70 7.85 10.87
CA ILE A 141 8.91 8.55 10.44
C ILE A 141 9.09 8.36 8.94
N ARG A 142 9.42 9.44 8.24
CA ARG A 142 9.69 9.43 6.79
C ARG A 142 11.12 9.91 6.53
N LEU A 143 11.95 9.00 6.04
CA LEU A 143 13.30 9.28 5.57
C LEU A 143 13.31 9.26 4.05
N ALA A 144 14.04 10.17 3.45
CA ALA A 144 14.16 10.29 2.00
C ALA A 144 15.64 10.31 1.59
N SER A 145 15.98 9.50 0.61
CA SER A 145 17.28 9.60 -0.05
C SER A 145 17.34 10.85 -0.95
N GLU A 146 18.52 11.25 -1.36
CA GLU A 146 18.71 12.34 -2.32
C GLU A 146 18.06 12.04 -3.68
N ASN A 147 17.85 10.77 -4.00
CA ASN A 147 17.19 10.31 -5.22
C ASN A 147 15.66 10.25 -5.10
N ALA A 148 15.09 10.47 -3.92
CA ALA A 148 13.65 10.45 -3.73
C ALA A 148 12.97 11.55 -4.55
N ARG A 149 11.85 11.20 -5.18
CA ARG A 149 10.97 12.11 -5.93
C ARG A 149 9.53 11.74 -5.60
N TYR A 150 8.76 12.72 -5.19
CA TYR A 150 7.40 12.52 -4.76
C TYR A 150 6.41 13.08 -5.77
N GLY A 151 5.34 12.30 -6.07
CA GLY A 151 4.34 12.72 -7.03
C GLY A 151 2.91 12.37 -6.62
N PHE A 152 2.12 13.38 -6.19
CA PHE A 152 0.66 13.26 -6.04
C PHE A 152 0.00 13.55 -7.40
N VAL A 153 0.06 12.58 -8.32
CA VAL A 153 -0.33 12.78 -9.73
C VAL A 153 -1.82 12.53 -10.01
N PHE A 154 -2.65 12.49 -9.00
CA PHE A 154 -4.08 12.12 -9.11
C PHE A 154 -4.83 12.97 -10.15
N ALA A 155 -4.77 14.28 -10.06
CA ALA A 155 -5.43 15.18 -11.00
C ALA A 155 -4.99 14.97 -12.47
N ARG A 156 -3.71 14.60 -12.70
CA ARG A 156 -3.20 14.27 -14.04
C ARG A 156 -3.78 12.99 -14.62
N ARG A 157 -4.38 12.16 -13.77
CA ARG A 157 -5.02 10.89 -14.13
C ARG A 157 -6.54 10.94 -14.02
N GLY A 158 -7.13 12.11 -13.73
CA GLY A 158 -8.55 12.26 -13.52
C GLY A 158 -9.08 11.55 -12.26
N LEU A 159 -8.19 11.35 -11.28
CA LEU A 159 -8.52 10.72 -10.00
C LEU A 159 -8.65 11.76 -8.90
N VAL A 160 -9.49 11.47 -7.92
CA VAL A 160 -9.49 12.16 -6.62
C VAL A 160 -8.35 11.61 -5.75
N PRO A 161 -7.93 12.32 -4.68
CA PRO A 161 -7.01 11.76 -3.69
C PRO A 161 -7.51 10.41 -3.19
N GLU A 162 -6.60 9.42 -3.12
CA GLU A 162 -6.89 8.03 -2.73
C GLU A 162 -6.04 7.60 -1.54
N ALA A 163 -6.21 6.37 -1.09
CA ALA A 163 -5.41 5.75 -0.03
C ALA A 163 -5.42 6.58 1.27
N CYS A 164 -6.58 7.09 1.66
CA CYS A 164 -6.77 7.91 2.87
C CYS A 164 -5.86 9.14 2.94
N SER A 165 -5.55 9.76 1.79
CA SER A 165 -4.65 10.92 1.71
C SER A 165 -5.36 12.28 1.76
N SER A 166 -6.67 12.27 1.98
CA SER A 166 -7.53 13.47 2.11
C SER A 166 -8.24 13.49 3.45
#